data_68ec63f753f2960b3fa408b5cfe8865b
#
_entry.id   68ec63f753f2960b3fa408b5cfe8865b
#
_cell.length_a   1.000
_cell.length_b   1.000
_cell.length_c   1.000
_cell.angle_alpha   90.00
_cell.angle_beta   90.00
_cell.angle_gamma   90.00
#
_symmetry.space_group_name_H-M   'P 1'
#
loop_
_entity.id
_entity.type
_entity.pdbx_description
1 polymer ?
#
loop_
_entity_poly.entity_id
_entity_poly.type
_entity_poly.pdbx_seq_one_letter_code
_entity_poly.pdbx_strand_id
1 'polypeptide(L)'
;YSSAASDVYKRQIIHIDMDAFYASVEQRDNPELRGKPLAVGHAEQRGVVAAASYEARKYGVRSAMASQKAKRLCPDLIFVHGRMDVYKSVSRQIHEIFHDYTDIIEPLSLDEAFLDVTDNKQGISLAVDIAKEIKKRIWENLNLIASAGVSYNKFLAKIASDYRKPNGLCTIHPSQALDFIARLPIESFWGVGPVTARKMHTLGIHN
;
A
#
# COMPACT_ATOMS: atom_id res chain seq x y z
N TYR A 1 12.36 18.19 28.23
CA TYR A 1 12.26 17.83 26.82
C TYR A 1 12.18 19.10 25.97
N SER A 2 12.99 19.23 24.90
CA SER A 2 12.98 20.42 24.06
C SER A 2 11.66 20.53 23.31
N SER A 3 11.21 21.75 22.98
CA SER A 3 10.00 22.01 22.19
C SER A 3 10.00 21.25 20.87
N ALA A 4 11.16 21.10 20.22
CA ALA A 4 11.34 20.33 19.00
C ALA A 4 10.97 18.84 19.13
N ALA A 5 11.25 18.19 20.27
CA ALA A 5 10.87 16.80 20.51
C ALA A 5 9.35 16.64 20.66
N SER A 6 8.67 17.63 21.31
CA SER A 6 7.21 17.61 21.42
C SER A 6 6.51 17.82 20.09
N ASP A 7 7.10 18.57 19.16
CA ASP A 7 6.51 18.87 17.86
C ASP A 7 6.58 17.67 16.89
N VAL A 8 7.60 16.82 17.01
CA VAL A 8 7.68 15.57 16.23
C VAL A 8 6.49 14.66 16.52
N TYR A 9 6.08 14.54 17.79
CA TYR A 9 4.93 13.70 18.17
C TYR A 9 3.57 14.29 17.80
N LYS A 10 3.51 15.58 17.44
CA LYS A 10 2.28 16.23 16.95
C LYS A 10 2.07 16.03 15.46
N ARG A 11 3.10 15.59 14.72
CA ARG A 11 2.96 15.33 13.27
C ARG A 11 1.92 14.28 12.99
N GLN A 12 1.20 14.49 11.89
CA GLN A 12 0.18 13.58 11.40
C GLN A 12 0.51 13.18 9.96
N ILE A 13 1.07 11.99 9.82
CA ILE A 13 1.47 11.42 8.54
C ILE A 13 0.51 10.30 8.16
N ILE A 14 -0.03 10.37 6.95
CA ILE A 14 -0.81 9.30 6.34
C ILE A 14 0.04 8.65 5.25
N HIS A 15 0.06 7.33 5.19
CA HIS A 15 0.50 6.58 4.02
C HIS A 15 -0.72 5.94 3.37
N ILE A 16 -0.96 6.27 2.10
CA ILE A 16 -2.02 5.66 1.27
C ILE A 16 -1.35 4.69 0.31
N ASP A 17 -1.94 3.51 0.15
CA ASP A 17 -1.46 2.45 -0.74
C ASP A 17 -2.66 1.74 -1.37
N MET A 18 -2.72 1.74 -2.70
CA MET A 18 -3.82 1.15 -3.45
C MET A 18 -3.73 -0.37 -3.42
N ASP A 19 -4.82 -1.03 -3.07
CA ASP A 19 -4.88 -2.48 -2.95
C ASP A 19 -4.80 -3.17 -4.33
N ALA A 20 -3.72 -3.93 -4.57
CA ALA A 20 -3.46 -4.65 -5.82
C ALA A 20 -3.67 -3.77 -7.08
N PHE A 21 -3.10 -2.58 -7.10
CA PHE A 21 -3.46 -1.45 -7.96
C PHE A 21 -3.72 -1.82 -9.42
N TYR A 22 -2.71 -2.30 -10.15
CA TYR A 22 -2.88 -2.60 -11.57
C TYR A 22 -3.93 -3.69 -11.81
N ALA A 23 -3.90 -4.75 -11.00
CA ALA A 23 -4.88 -5.82 -11.12
C ALA A 23 -6.31 -5.35 -10.82
N SER A 24 -6.46 -4.46 -9.82
CA SER A 24 -7.76 -3.87 -9.47
C SER A 24 -8.30 -2.95 -10.57
N VAL A 25 -7.44 -2.18 -11.25
CA VAL A 25 -7.83 -1.37 -12.42
C VAL A 25 -8.33 -2.28 -13.55
N GLU A 26 -7.63 -3.38 -13.84
CA GLU A 26 -8.06 -4.33 -14.88
C GLU A 26 -9.41 -4.99 -14.54
N GLN A 27 -9.61 -5.42 -13.29
CA GLN A 27 -10.89 -5.99 -12.82
C GLN A 27 -12.03 -4.96 -12.79
N ARG A 28 -11.71 -3.68 -12.52
CA ARG A 28 -12.67 -2.58 -12.59
C ARG A 28 -13.19 -2.39 -14.01
N ASP A 29 -12.25 -2.28 -14.96
CA ASP A 29 -12.52 -1.90 -16.35
C ASP A 29 -13.06 -3.08 -17.18
N ASN A 30 -12.73 -4.33 -16.79
CA ASN A 30 -13.26 -5.53 -17.42
C ASN A 30 -13.98 -6.43 -16.40
N PRO A 31 -15.33 -6.39 -16.38
CA PRO A 31 -16.14 -7.18 -15.45
C PRO A 31 -15.90 -8.70 -15.54
N GLU A 32 -15.47 -9.23 -16.68
CA GLU A 32 -15.18 -10.66 -16.86
C GLU A 32 -13.98 -11.13 -16.04
N LEU A 33 -13.11 -10.22 -15.61
CA LEU A 33 -11.94 -10.52 -14.79
C LEU A 33 -12.24 -10.50 -13.29
N ARG A 34 -13.41 -10.02 -12.89
CA ARG A 34 -13.77 -9.87 -11.46
C ARG A 34 -13.90 -11.25 -10.80
N GLY A 35 -13.33 -11.36 -9.62
CA GLY A 35 -13.35 -12.59 -8.82
C GLY A 35 -12.44 -13.69 -9.34
N LYS A 36 -11.70 -13.46 -10.42
CA LYS A 36 -10.77 -14.44 -11.00
C LYS A 36 -9.32 -14.16 -10.58
N PRO A 37 -8.48 -15.20 -10.48
CA PRO A 37 -7.06 -15.01 -10.24
C PRO A 37 -6.42 -14.35 -11.46
N LEU A 38 -5.92 -13.12 -11.26
CA LEU A 38 -5.38 -12.24 -12.30
C LEU A 38 -3.95 -11.82 -11.96
N ALA A 39 -3.09 -11.80 -12.96
CA ALA A 39 -1.78 -11.17 -12.92
C ALA A 39 -1.64 -10.17 -14.08
N VAL A 40 -1.20 -8.97 -13.76
CA VAL A 40 -0.74 -8.01 -14.76
C VAL A 40 0.72 -8.31 -15.06
N GLY A 41 1.05 -8.50 -16.33
CA GLY A 41 2.40 -8.87 -16.74
C GLY A 41 2.40 -9.69 -18.04
N HIS A 42 3.53 -10.33 -18.32
CA HIS A 42 3.71 -11.16 -19.49
C HIS A 42 3.74 -12.63 -19.11
N ALA A 43 2.93 -13.46 -19.78
CA ALA A 43 2.85 -14.91 -19.53
C ALA A 43 4.07 -15.69 -20.05
N GLU A 44 4.92 -15.06 -20.84
CA GLU A 44 6.04 -15.65 -21.55
C GLU A 44 7.14 -16.21 -20.61
N GLN A 45 8.06 -16.99 -21.16
CA GLN A 45 9.07 -17.73 -20.40
C GLN A 45 9.95 -16.83 -19.50
N ARG A 46 10.20 -15.58 -19.90
CA ARG A 46 10.95 -14.58 -19.13
C ARG A 46 10.04 -13.51 -18.49
N GLY A 47 8.73 -13.71 -18.52
CA GLY A 47 7.77 -12.79 -17.98
C GLY A 47 7.82 -12.71 -16.45
N VAL A 48 7.40 -11.56 -15.92
CA VAL A 48 7.32 -11.27 -14.50
C VAL A 48 5.92 -10.74 -14.18
N VAL A 49 5.40 -11.10 -13.01
CA VAL A 49 4.18 -10.55 -12.46
C VAL A 49 4.45 -9.13 -11.97
N ALA A 50 3.83 -8.13 -12.60
CA ALA A 50 3.89 -6.74 -12.14
C ALA A 50 2.95 -6.52 -10.93
N ALA A 51 1.72 -7.05 -11.02
CA ALA A 51 0.76 -7.02 -9.92
C ALA A 51 -0.11 -8.28 -9.95
N ALA A 52 -0.52 -8.76 -8.78
CA ALA A 52 -1.40 -9.91 -8.63
C ALA A 52 -2.69 -9.51 -7.89
N SER A 53 -3.85 -9.97 -8.39
CA SER A 53 -5.13 -9.80 -7.70
C SER A 53 -5.14 -10.55 -6.36
N TYR A 54 -6.03 -10.17 -5.45
CA TYR A 54 -6.16 -10.87 -4.17
C TYR A 54 -6.57 -12.33 -4.35
N GLU A 55 -7.34 -12.65 -5.39
CA GLU A 55 -7.68 -14.03 -5.77
C GLU A 55 -6.42 -14.83 -6.13
N ALA A 56 -5.50 -14.23 -6.91
CA ALA A 56 -4.24 -14.88 -7.26
C ALA A 56 -3.30 -15.01 -6.05
N ARG A 57 -3.31 -14.02 -5.14
CA ARG A 57 -2.49 -14.05 -3.92
C ARG A 57 -2.86 -15.19 -2.97
N LYS A 58 -4.09 -15.71 -3.00
CA LYS A 58 -4.52 -16.90 -2.23
C LYS A 58 -3.73 -18.15 -2.62
N TYR A 59 -3.28 -18.23 -3.87
CA TYR A 59 -2.42 -19.31 -4.38
C TYR A 59 -0.93 -19.04 -4.19
N GLY A 60 -0.56 -17.95 -3.50
CA GLY A 60 0.83 -17.60 -3.28
C GLY A 60 1.48 -16.78 -4.41
N VAL A 61 0.71 -16.35 -5.42
CA VAL A 61 1.22 -15.46 -6.48
C VAL A 61 1.49 -14.08 -5.91
N ARG A 62 2.64 -13.48 -6.25
CA ARG A 62 3.09 -12.17 -5.76
C ARG A 62 3.74 -11.37 -6.87
N SER A 63 3.77 -10.05 -6.70
CA SER A 63 4.56 -9.15 -7.56
C SER A 63 6.04 -9.55 -7.56
N ALA A 64 6.73 -9.26 -8.65
CA ALA A 64 8.10 -9.64 -8.94
C ALA A 64 8.35 -11.15 -9.12
N MET A 65 7.31 -11.98 -9.03
CA MET A 65 7.43 -13.43 -9.26
C MET A 65 7.56 -13.73 -10.76
N ALA A 66 8.42 -14.69 -11.12
CA ALA A 66 8.51 -15.20 -12.48
C ALA A 66 7.16 -15.81 -12.92
N SER A 67 6.67 -15.48 -14.12
CA SER A 67 5.37 -15.87 -14.62
C SER A 67 5.18 -17.39 -14.68
N GLN A 68 6.23 -18.14 -15.02
CA GLN A 68 6.23 -19.60 -15.01
C GLN A 68 6.00 -20.17 -13.60
N LYS A 69 6.57 -19.55 -12.58
CA LYS A 69 6.33 -19.94 -11.18
C LYS A 69 4.90 -19.61 -10.77
N ALA A 70 4.40 -18.43 -11.14
CA ALA A 70 3.04 -18.01 -10.86
C ALA A 70 2.00 -18.98 -11.48
N LYS A 71 2.19 -19.40 -12.73
CA LYS A 71 1.34 -20.39 -13.41
C LYS A 71 1.36 -21.75 -12.73
N ARG A 72 2.52 -22.18 -12.20
CA ARG A 72 2.58 -23.45 -11.44
C ARG A 72 1.83 -23.38 -10.13
N LEU A 73 1.82 -22.23 -9.45
CA LEU A 73 1.09 -22.03 -8.21
C LEU A 73 -0.42 -21.87 -8.45
N CYS A 74 -0.80 -21.26 -9.56
CA CYS A 74 -2.20 -21.04 -9.95
C CYS A 74 -2.37 -21.37 -11.44
N PRO A 75 -2.74 -22.61 -11.81
CA PRO A 75 -2.92 -23.02 -13.20
C PRO A 75 -3.95 -22.18 -13.96
N ASP A 76 -5.01 -21.74 -13.27
CA ASP A 76 -6.08 -20.92 -13.84
C ASP A 76 -5.75 -19.41 -13.86
N LEU A 77 -4.50 -19.03 -13.56
CA LEU A 77 -4.08 -17.64 -13.53
C LEU A 77 -4.22 -16.99 -14.92
N ILE A 78 -4.98 -15.90 -14.96
CA ILE A 78 -5.16 -15.09 -16.16
C ILE A 78 -4.08 -14.03 -16.20
N PHE A 79 -3.30 -13.98 -17.28
CA PHE A 79 -2.37 -12.87 -17.51
C PHE A 79 -3.00 -11.83 -18.43
N VAL A 80 -2.87 -10.54 -18.03
CA VAL A 80 -3.23 -9.40 -18.87
C VAL A 80 -2.04 -8.48 -19.03
N HIS A 81 -1.92 -7.87 -20.21
CA HIS A 81 -0.90 -6.86 -20.45
C HIS A 81 -1.21 -5.58 -19.65
N GLY A 82 -0.18 -4.98 -19.10
CA GLY A 82 -0.32 -3.73 -18.34
C GLY A 82 -0.64 -2.55 -19.27
N ARG A 83 -1.60 -1.71 -18.83
CA ARG A 83 -1.98 -0.45 -19.49
C ARG A 83 -1.39 0.74 -18.71
N MET A 84 -0.11 0.97 -18.87
CA MET A 84 0.65 1.95 -18.07
C MET A 84 0.10 3.38 -18.20
N ASP A 85 -0.41 3.76 -19.34
CA ASP A 85 -1.08 5.04 -19.60
C ASP A 85 -2.33 5.20 -18.74
N VAL A 86 -3.14 4.16 -18.63
CA VAL A 86 -4.35 4.11 -17.77
C VAL A 86 -3.94 4.19 -16.30
N TYR A 87 -2.95 3.42 -15.85
CA TYR A 87 -2.51 3.44 -14.46
C TYR A 87 -1.97 4.82 -14.05
N LYS A 88 -1.20 5.47 -14.92
CA LYS A 88 -0.75 6.85 -14.71
C LYS A 88 -1.91 7.85 -14.64
N SER A 89 -2.94 7.67 -15.48
CA SER A 89 -4.13 8.51 -15.44
C SER A 89 -4.90 8.34 -14.15
N VAL A 90 -5.10 7.11 -13.69
CA VAL A 90 -5.75 6.81 -12.41
C VAL A 90 -4.94 7.37 -11.24
N SER A 91 -3.61 7.20 -11.26
CA SER A 91 -2.73 7.76 -10.25
C SER A 91 -2.87 9.29 -10.13
N ARG A 92 -2.94 10.02 -11.23
CA ARG A 92 -3.20 11.48 -11.22
C ARG A 92 -4.52 11.82 -10.52
N GLN A 93 -5.60 11.11 -10.83
CA GLN A 93 -6.91 11.33 -10.19
C GLN A 93 -6.86 11.05 -8.67
N ILE A 94 -6.09 10.05 -8.24
CA ILE A 94 -5.85 9.78 -6.81
C ILE A 94 -5.11 10.96 -6.17
N HIS A 95 -4.08 11.48 -6.82
CA HIS A 95 -3.32 12.63 -6.33
C HIS A 95 -4.16 13.92 -6.27
N GLU A 96 -5.09 14.13 -7.19
CA GLU A 96 -6.05 15.24 -7.11
C GLU A 96 -6.87 15.17 -5.81
N ILE A 97 -7.30 13.96 -5.40
CA ILE A 97 -7.98 13.78 -4.11
C ILE A 97 -7.05 14.15 -2.93
N PHE A 98 -5.76 13.78 -2.99
CA PHE A 98 -4.80 14.11 -1.93
C PHE A 98 -4.60 15.63 -1.80
N HIS A 99 -4.51 16.33 -2.92
CA HIS A 99 -4.32 17.78 -2.96
C HIS A 99 -5.46 18.58 -2.32
N ASP A 100 -6.65 18.01 -2.20
CA ASP A 100 -7.74 18.66 -1.48
C ASP A 100 -7.49 18.75 0.04
N TYR A 101 -6.57 17.94 0.57
CA TYR A 101 -6.23 17.90 2.00
C TYR A 101 -4.87 18.50 2.31
N THR A 102 -3.87 18.31 1.47
CA THR A 102 -2.52 18.83 1.67
C THR A 102 -1.73 18.95 0.36
N ASP A 103 -0.77 19.86 0.30
CA ASP A 103 0.21 19.92 -0.78
C ASP A 103 1.54 19.24 -0.41
N ILE A 104 1.69 18.83 0.85
CA ILE A 104 2.89 18.12 1.33
C ILE A 104 2.69 16.61 1.06
N ILE A 105 2.94 16.23 -0.19
CA ILE A 105 2.76 14.86 -0.69
C ILE A 105 4.10 14.35 -1.19
N GLU A 106 4.48 13.15 -0.76
CA GLU A 106 5.67 12.44 -1.25
C GLU A 106 5.24 11.13 -1.91
N PRO A 107 5.16 11.09 -3.25
CA PRO A 107 4.88 9.86 -3.98
C PRO A 107 6.06 8.88 -3.87
N LEU A 108 5.77 7.61 -3.61
CA LEU A 108 6.75 6.52 -3.70
C LEU A 108 6.63 5.75 -5.02
N SER A 109 5.41 5.65 -5.54
CA SER A 109 5.09 4.97 -6.79
C SER A 109 3.79 5.54 -7.38
N LEU A 110 3.20 4.88 -8.38
CA LEU A 110 1.91 5.28 -8.95
C LEU A 110 0.74 5.02 -8.00
N ASP A 111 0.90 4.13 -7.04
CA ASP A 111 -0.15 3.61 -6.17
C ASP A 111 0.04 3.93 -4.69
N GLU A 112 1.16 4.52 -4.31
CA GLU A 112 1.41 4.85 -2.91
C GLU A 112 2.07 6.23 -2.71
N ALA A 113 1.67 6.91 -1.64
CA ALA A 113 2.23 8.20 -1.25
C ALA A 113 2.14 8.42 0.26
N PHE A 114 3.06 9.23 0.77
CA PHE A 114 2.95 9.86 2.08
C PHE A 114 2.30 11.23 1.96
N LEU A 115 1.42 11.54 2.92
CA LEU A 115 0.78 12.84 3.07
C LEU A 115 1.09 13.38 4.48
N ASP A 116 1.66 14.56 4.58
CA ASP A 116 1.72 15.30 5.84
C ASP A 116 0.45 16.16 5.94
N VAL A 117 -0.43 15.79 6.87
CA VAL A 117 -1.72 16.44 7.10
C VAL A 117 -1.77 17.16 8.44
N THR A 118 -0.60 17.42 9.02
CA THR A 118 -0.47 18.16 10.30
C THR A 118 -1.20 19.49 10.23
N ASP A 119 -0.95 20.25 9.16
CA ASP A 119 -1.65 21.49 8.83
C ASP A 119 -2.42 21.28 7.52
N ASN A 120 -3.58 20.62 7.62
CA ASN A 120 -4.37 20.28 6.43
C ASN A 120 -5.32 21.40 6.02
N LYS A 121 -5.66 21.42 4.73
CA LYS A 121 -6.49 22.47 4.09
C LYS A 121 -7.94 22.49 4.56
N GLN A 122 -8.44 21.39 5.10
CA GLN A 122 -9.84 21.22 5.53
C GLN A 122 -10.06 21.52 7.01
N GLY A 123 -8.99 21.77 7.77
CA GLY A 123 -9.08 22.00 9.22
C GLY A 123 -9.56 20.78 10.01
N ILE A 124 -9.38 19.58 9.47
CA ILE A 124 -9.75 18.32 10.13
C ILE A 124 -8.70 18.00 11.20
N SER A 125 -9.15 17.80 12.44
CA SER A 125 -8.25 17.65 13.58
C SER A 125 -7.48 16.34 13.60
N LEU A 126 -8.06 15.24 13.07
CA LEU A 126 -7.48 13.91 13.15
C LEU A 126 -7.15 13.35 11.76
N ALA A 127 -5.91 12.98 11.55
CA ALA A 127 -5.45 12.35 10.30
C ALA A 127 -6.23 11.06 9.96
N VAL A 128 -6.69 10.31 10.96
CA VAL A 128 -7.50 9.10 10.73
C VAL A 128 -8.83 9.42 10.04
N ASP A 129 -9.44 10.57 10.29
CA ASP A 129 -10.67 10.98 9.64
C ASP A 129 -10.40 11.43 8.20
N ILE A 130 -9.29 12.15 7.97
CA ILE A 130 -8.81 12.44 6.60
C ILE A 130 -8.56 11.14 5.82
N ALA A 131 -7.90 10.16 6.42
CA ALA A 131 -7.64 8.87 5.78
C ALA A 131 -8.93 8.14 5.39
N LYS A 132 -9.97 8.16 6.26
CA LYS A 132 -11.30 7.61 5.95
C LYS A 132 -11.94 8.32 4.76
N GLU A 133 -11.91 9.65 4.75
CA GLU A 133 -12.48 10.44 3.65
C GLU A 133 -11.76 10.19 2.33
N ILE A 134 -10.42 10.17 2.32
CA ILE A 134 -9.62 9.85 1.14
C ILE A 134 -9.99 8.46 0.59
N LYS A 135 -10.02 7.44 1.44
CA LYS A 135 -10.41 6.07 1.05
C LYS A 135 -11.82 6.04 0.47
N LYS A 136 -12.76 6.72 1.10
CA LYS A 136 -14.15 6.83 0.63
C LYS A 136 -14.22 7.50 -0.75
N ARG A 137 -13.54 8.62 -0.94
CA ARG A 137 -13.52 9.36 -2.23
C ARG A 137 -12.84 8.55 -3.34
N ILE A 138 -11.77 7.82 -3.04
CA ILE A 138 -11.14 6.89 -4.00
C ILE A 138 -12.17 5.84 -4.46
N TRP A 139 -12.91 5.27 -3.53
CA TRP A 139 -13.95 4.30 -3.86
C TRP A 139 -15.09 4.93 -4.68
N GLU A 140 -15.64 6.05 -4.26
CA GLU A 140 -16.78 6.70 -4.90
C GLU A 140 -16.44 7.22 -6.30
N ASN A 141 -15.26 7.78 -6.49
CA ASN A 141 -14.85 8.40 -7.75
C ASN A 141 -14.21 7.42 -8.73
N LEU A 142 -13.51 6.41 -8.23
CA LEU A 142 -12.65 5.55 -9.05
C LEU A 142 -13.02 4.06 -8.97
N ASN A 143 -13.93 3.65 -8.09
CA ASN A 143 -14.26 2.24 -7.81
C ASN A 143 -13.02 1.38 -7.51
N LEU A 144 -12.07 1.94 -6.76
CA LEU A 144 -10.85 1.28 -6.33
C LEU A 144 -10.74 1.33 -4.80
N ILE A 145 -10.02 0.36 -4.25
CA ILE A 145 -9.82 0.24 -2.82
C ILE A 145 -8.38 0.64 -2.47
N ALA A 146 -8.24 1.45 -1.42
CA ALA A 146 -6.97 1.80 -0.82
C ALA A 146 -6.90 1.33 0.64
N SER A 147 -5.69 1.03 1.10
CA SER A 147 -5.36 0.89 2.51
C SER A 147 -4.63 2.13 3.00
N ALA A 148 -4.82 2.48 4.27
CA ALA A 148 -4.22 3.65 4.86
C ALA A 148 -3.57 3.33 6.21
N GLY A 149 -2.39 3.90 6.44
CA GLY A 149 -1.70 3.89 7.72
C GLY A 149 -1.51 5.31 8.23
N VAL A 150 -1.74 5.52 9.51
CA VAL A 150 -1.63 6.83 10.15
C VAL A 150 -0.65 6.74 11.32
N SER A 151 0.33 7.63 11.35
CA SER A 151 1.24 7.75 12.49
C SER A 151 1.92 9.13 12.50
N TYR A 152 2.88 9.33 13.40
CA TYR A 152 3.63 10.58 13.53
C TYR A 152 4.92 10.62 12.68
N ASN A 153 5.24 9.54 11.96
CA ASN A 153 6.35 9.48 11.01
C ASN A 153 6.03 8.52 9.84
N LYS A 154 6.80 8.65 8.76
CA LYS A 154 6.61 7.87 7.52
C LYS A 154 6.81 6.37 7.72
N PHE A 155 7.82 5.98 8.50
CA PHE A 155 8.15 4.57 8.74
C PHE A 155 6.97 3.82 9.35
N LEU A 156 6.40 4.34 10.44
CA LEU A 156 5.25 3.74 11.09
C LEU A 156 3.97 3.83 10.25
N ALA A 157 3.75 4.95 9.56
CA ALA A 157 2.59 5.11 8.69
C ALA A 157 2.59 4.06 7.57
N LYS A 158 3.75 3.78 6.96
CA LYS A 158 3.86 2.75 5.92
C LYS A 158 3.62 1.34 6.47
N ILE A 159 4.20 0.99 7.59
CA ILE A 159 3.95 -0.30 8.26
C ILE A 159 2.45 -0.43 8.59
N ALA A 160 1.84 0.63 9.13
CA ALA A 160 0.43 0.64 9.48
C ALA A 160 -0.47 0.41 8.26
N SER A 161 -0.14 0.96 7.08
CA SER A 161 -0.94 0.78 5.87
C SER A 161 -0.96 -0.68 5.39
N ASP A 162 0.11 -1.44 5.64
CA ASP A 162 0.20 -2.85 5.26
C ASP A 162 -0.44 -3.79 6.29
N TYR A 163 -0.56 -3.36 7.54
CA TYR A 163 -0.91 -4.20 8.68
C TYR A 163 -2.30 -4.85 8.58
N ARG A 164 -3.25 -4.19 7.93
CA ARG A 164 -4.65 -4.66 7.80
C ARG A 164 -5.15 -4.75 6.36
N LYS A 165 -4.26 -4.90 5.37
CA LYS A 165 -4.68 -5.10 3.97
C LYS A 165 -5.50 -6.38 3.80
N PRO A 166 -6.50 -6.39 2.87
CA PRO A 166 -6.98 -5.29 2.03
C PRO A 166 -7.98 -4.36 2.76
N ASN A 167 -8.22 -3.19 2.16
CA ASN A 167 -9.14 -2.16 2.66
C ASN A 167 -8.84 -1.73 4.09
N GLY A 168 -7.56 -1.81 4.49
CA GLY A 168 -7.12 -1.55 5.85
C GLY A 168 -7.15 -0.08 6.23
N LEU A 169 -7.30 0.16 7.52
CA LEU A 169 -7.01 1.44 8.16
C LEU A 169 -6.41 1.12 9.53
N CYS A 170 -5.20 1.57 9.75
CA CYS A 170 -4.49 1.34 10.99
C CYS A 170 -3.80 2.63 11.46
N THR A 171 -3.98 2.97 12.72
CA THR A 171 -3.30 4.10 13.37
C THR A 171 -2.34 3.58 14.41
N ILE A 172 -1.09 4.03 14.38
CA ILE A 172 -0.07 3.77 15.40
C ILE A 172 0.19 5.07 16.15
N HIS A 173 -0.38 5.18 17.34
CA HIS A 173 -0.18 6.35 18.21
C HIS A 173 1.24 6.35 18.81
N PRO A 174 1.86 7.53 19.07
CA PRO A 174 3.19 7.61 19.67
C PRO A 174 3.37 6.77 20.95
N SER A 175 2.36 6.73 21.83
CA SER A 175 2.41 5.95 23.07
C SER A 175 2.41 4.42 22.86
N GLN A 176 2.03 3.95 21.69
CA GLN A 176 1.94 2.52 21.34
C GLN A 176 3.08 2.08 20.41
N ALA A 177 3.87 3.02 19.89
CA ALA A 177 4.81 2.77 18.81
C ALA A 177 5.89 1.75 19.18
N LEU A 178 6.49 1.87 20.35
CA LEU A 178 7.56 0.96 20.81
C LEU A 178 7.03 -0.46 21.04
N ASP A 179 5.88 -0.60 21.69
CA ASP A 179 5.24 -1.90 21.91
C ASP A 179 4.80 -2.56 20.60
N PHE A 180 4.33 -1.75 19.65
CA PHE A 180 3.95 -2.22 18.33
C PHE A 180 5.16 -2.75 17.57
N ILE A 181 6.26 -1.98 17.52
CA ILE A 181 7.51 -2.36 16.84
C ILE A 181 8.10 -3.62 17.47
N ALA A 182 8.13 -3.69 18.80
CA ALA A 182 8.70 -4.84 19.52
C ALA A 182 7.99 -6.18 19.26
N ARG A 183 6.74 -6.13 18.76
CA ARG A 183 5.95 -7.34 18.42
C ARG A 183 5.89 -7.62 16.93
N LEU A 184 6.40 -6.69 16.11
CA LEU A 184 6.31 -6.79 14.66
C LEU A 184 7.37 -7.76 14.15
N PRO A 185 7.00 -8.78 13.36
CA PRO A 185 7.98 -9.65 12.71
C PRO A 185 8.93 -8.85 11.84
N ILE A 186 10.22 -9.21 11.85
CA ILE A 186 11.25 -8.45 11.12
C ILE A 186 10.95 -8.32 9.62
N GLU A 187 10.26 -9.29 9.03
CA GLU A 187 9.82 -9.27 7.63
C GLU A 187 8.82 -8.15 7.31
N SER A 188 8.13 -7.64 8.33
CA SER A 188 7.15 -6.58 8.19
C SER A 188 7.76 -5.18 8.27
N PHE A 189 9.06 -5.07 8.54
CA PHE A 189 9.74 -3.78 8.57
C PHE A 189 9.96 -3.26 7.16
N TRP A 190 9.65 -2.00 6.94
CA TRP A 190 9.90 -1.35 5.66
C TRP A 190 11.41 -1.38 5.33
N GLY A 191 11.74 -1.87 4.15
CA GLY A 191 13.12 -2.05 3.69
C GLY A 191 13.72 -3.43 4.01
N VAL A 192 13.03 -4.28 4.76
CA VAL A 192 13.48 -5.64 5.07
C VAL A 192 12.87 -6.62 4.07
N GLY A 193 13.62 -6.94 3.03
CA GLY A 193 13.26 -8.00 2.09
C GLY A 193 13.63 -9.41 2.59
N PRO A 194 13.22 -10.49 1.87
CA PRO A 194 13.43 -11.87 2.31
C PRO A 194 14.92 -12.24 2.56
N VAL A 195 15.85 -11.64 1.81
CA VAL A 195 17.29 -11.86 1.99
C VAL A 195 17.78 -11.25 3.30
N THR A 196 17.37 -10.00 3.56
CA THR A 196 17.72 -9.28 4.80
C THR A 196 17.10 -9.96 6.01
N ALA A 197 15.82 -10.37 5.93
CA ALA A 197 15.14 -11.08 7.00
C ALA A 197 15.87 -12.38 7.37
N ARG A 198 16.24 -13.22 6.40
CA ARG A 198 17.04 -14.44 6.65
C ARG A 198 18.34 -14.14 7.37
N LYS A 199 19.06 -13.09 6.95
CA LYS A 199 20.31 -12.69 7.61
C LYS A 199 20.08 -12.26 9.05
N MET A 200 19.01 -11.48 9.32
CA MET A 200 18.62 -11.06 10.67
C MET A 200 18.27 -12.27 11.54
N HIS A 201 17.49 -13.22 11.04
CA HIS A 201 17.19 -14.47 11.76
C HIS A 201 18.44 -15.27 12.11
N THR A 202 19.43 -15.34 11.22
CA THR A 202 20.72 -15.98 11.51
C THR A 202 21.47 -15.29 12.65
N LEU A 203 21.23 -14.00 12.87
CA LEU A 203 21.78 -13.23 13.99
C LEU A 203 20.89 -13.24 15.24
N GLY A 204 19.81 -14.02 15.25
CA GLY A 204 18.85 -14.10 16.35
C GLY A 204 17.87 -12.93 16.43
N ILE A 205 17.76 -12.11 15.38
CA ILE A 205 16.84 -10.96 15.32
C ILE A 205 15.55 -11.41 14.60
N HIS A 206 14.43 -11.41 15.32
CA HIS A 206 13.13 -11.88 14.83
C HIS A 206 12.07 -10.78 14.80
N ASN A 207 12.28 -9.71 15.56
CA ASN A 207 11.40 -8.55 15.72
C ASN A 207 12.19 -7.30 16.14
#